data_e3aacece2f40c139e2dd2585b3d80794
#
_entry.id   e3aacece2f40c139e2dd2585b3d80794
#
_cell.length_a   1.000
_cell.length_b   1.000
_cell.length_c   1.000
_cell.angle_alpha   90.00
_cell.angle_beta   90.00
_cell.angle_gamma   90.00
#
_symmetry.space_group_name_H-M   'P 1'
#
loop_
_entity.id
_entity.type
_entity.pdbx_description
1 polymer ?
#
loop_
_entity_poly.entity_id
_entity_poly.type
_entity_poly.pdbx_seq_one_letter_code
_entity_poly.pdbx_strand_id
1 'polypeptide(L)'
;MYFPWIGIFEQMLLADVFVHYDDVQYPQGRSFISRVKIAKSPDTMWLTVPIKKQDKVNISQTTIDYSQSWQAKHLKSFAHFYAKAPFREDALQIVEDVFRFKDADLASLNIRAVEAVAKYFSIKTKTLRSSSLAALGAS
;
A
#
# COMPACT_ATOMS: atom_id res chain seq x y z
N MET A 1 4.49 -0.50 2.24
CA MET A 1 3.77 0.56 2.99
C MET A 1 2.43 0.81 2.33
N TYR A 2 1.39 1.03 3.11
CA TYR A 2 0.05 1.35 2.63
C TYR A 2 0.00 2.80 2.13
N PHE A 3 -0.22 3.00 0.83
CA PHE A 3 -0.08 4.29 0.12
C PHE A 3 1.17 5.04 0.55
N PRO A 4 2.33 4.68 0.01
CA PRO A 4 3.61 5.12 0.52
C PRO A 4 3.88 6.60 0.29
N TRP A 5 4.84 7.11 1.06
CA TRP A 5 5.43 8.42 0.89
C TRP A 5 6.10 8.59 -0.48
N ILE A 6 6.05 9.82 -1.02
CA ILE A 6 6.50 10.12 -2.38
C ILE A 6 7.95 9.73 -2.68
N GLY A 7 8.84 9.77 -1.71
CA GLY A 7 10.25 9.41 -1.89
C GLY A 7 10.49 7.96 -2.35
N ILE A 8 9.53 7.04 -2.18
CA ILE A 8 9.68 5.68 -2.72
C ILE A 8 9.67 5.68 -4.25
N PHE A 9 8.92 6.59 -4.87
CA PHE A 9 8.85 6.71 -6.32
C PHE A 9 10.12 7.32 -6.91
N GLU A 10 10.77 8.23 -6.18
CA GLU A 10 12.10 8.71 -6.52
C GLU A 10 13.13 7.57 -6.48
N GLN A 11 13.11 6.74 -5.44
CA GLN A 11 13.96 5.55 -5.38
C GLN A 11 13.70 4.59 -6.55
N MET A 12 12.44 4.40 -6.94
CA MET A 12 12.11 3.58 -8.11
C MET A 12 12.68 4.17 -9.39
N LEU A 13 12.64 5.49 -9.57
CA LEU A 13 13.20 6.17 -10.75
C LEU A 13 14.73 6.04 -10.85
N LEU A 14 15.42 5.96 -9.72
CA LEU A 14 16.89 5.86 -9.65
C LEU A 14 17.40 4.40 -9.74
N ALA A 15 16.52 3.42 -9.64
CA ALA A 15 16.89 2.00 -9.62
C ALA A 15 16.67 1.33 -10.97
N ASP A 16 17.55 0.40 -11.35
CA ASP A 16 17.35 -0.49 -12.50
C ASP A 16 16.28 -1.54 -12.20
N VAL A 17 16.22 -2.00 -10.94
CA VAL A 17 15.23 -2.94 -10.42
C VAL A 17 14.83 -2.52 -9.02
N PHE A 18 13.53 -2.45 -8.77
CA PHE A 18 12.98 -2.18 -7.46
C PHE A 18 12.41 -3.46 -6.84
N VAL A 19 12.89 -3.83 -5.66
CA VAL A 19 12.45 -5.05 -4.96
C VAL A 19 11.50 -4.68 -3.82
N HIS A 20 10.26 -5.15 -3.92
CA HIS A 20 9.30 -5.09 -2.82
C HIS A 20 9.72 -6.09 -1.74
N TYR A 21 10.09 -5.58 -0.57
CA TYR A 21 10.58 -6.39 0.54
C TYR A 21 9.40 -6.91 1.38
N ASP A 22 8.86 -8.06 0.99
CA ASP A 22 7.60 -8.62 1.50
C ASP A 22 7.74 -9.88 2.38
N ASP A 23 8.93 -10.48 2.42
CA ASP A 23 9.25 -11.70 3.16
C ASP A 23 9.86 -11.45 4.56
N VAL A 24 9.79 -10.20 5.03
CA VAL A 24 10.20 -9.83 6.39
C VAL A 24 9.02 -9.85 7.34
N GLN A 25 9.32 -10.04 8.62
CA GLN A 25 8.31 -10.08 9.67
C GLN A 25 7.50 -8.79 9.72
N TYR A 26 6.17 -8.92 9.82
CA TYR A 26 5.29 -7.79 10.05
C TYR A 26 5.64 -7.12 11.39
N PRO A 27 5.90 -5.80 11.41
CA PRO A 27 6.29 -5.09 12.63
C PRO A 27 5.20 -5.13 13.69
N GLN A 28 5.58 -5.45 14.93
CA GLN A 28 4.66 -5.36 16.05
C GLN A 28 4.31 -3.89 16.36
N GLY A 29 3.04 -3.64 16.67
CA GLY A 29 2.55 -2.31 17.01
C GLY A 29 2.16 -1.45 15.79
N ARG A 30 2.36 -0.13 15.93
CA ARG A 30 1.89 0.85 14.94
C ARG A 30 2.88 0.98 13.79
N SER A 31 2.53 0.51 12.59
CA SER A 31 3.42 0.50 11.42
C SER A 31 2.76 1.16 10.20
N PHE A 32 3.54 1.87 9.39
CA PHE A 32 3.13 2.36 8.07
C PHE A 32 2.86 1.25 7.04
N ILE A 33 3.15 0.00 7.38
CA ILE A 33 2.84 -1.14 6.51
C ILE A 33 1.33 -1.30 6.35
N SER A 34 0.55 -1.12 7.43
CA SER A 34 -0.92 -1.29 7.41
C SER A 34 -1.69 0.01 7.52
N ARG A 35 -1.02 1.18 7.56
CA ARG A 35 -1.74 2.44 7.73
C ARG A 35 -1.04 3.62 7.08
N VAL A 36 -1.82 4.63 6.75
CA VAL A 36 -1.37 5.91 6.22
C VAL A 36 -1.95 7.06 7.04
N LYS A 37 -1.20 8.13 7.15
CA LYS A 37 -1.62 9.37 7.78
C LYS A 37 -2.09 10.33 6.69
N ILE A 38 -3.31 10.81 6.76
CA ILE A 38 -3.89 11.76 5.81
C ILE A 38 -4.14 13.12 6.46
N ALA A 39 -4.14 14.16 5.65
CA ALA A 39 -4.53 15.50 6.09
C ALA A 39 -6.02 15.54 6.46
N LYS A 40 -6.33 16.16 7.60
CA LYS A 40 -7.67 16.48 8.08
C LYS A 40 -7.58 17.87 8.72
N SER A 41 -7.45 18.89 7.88
CA SER A 41 -7.17 20.26 8.35
C SER A 41 -8.10 20.72 9.49
N PRO A 42 -7.54 21.30 10.60
CA PRO A 42 -6.11 21.56 10.86
C PRO A 42 -5.29 20.33 11.30
N ASP A 43 -5.94 19.21 11.59
CA ASP A 43 -5.34 17.99 12.13
C ASP A 43 -4.92 16.99 11.04
N THR A 44 -4.59 15.80 11.49
CA THR A 44 -4.34 14.63 10.66
C THR A 44 -5.14 13.44 11.15
N MET A 45 -5.37 12.46 10.26
CA MET A 45 -6.10 11.25 10.57
C MET A 45 -5.36 10.02 10.07
N TRP A 46 -5.42 8.93 10.83
CA TRP A 46 -4.90 7.64 10.40
C TRP A 46 -5.99 6.82 9.71
N LEU A 47 -5.67 6.30 8.53
CA LEU A 47 -6.42 5.25 7.87
C LEU A 47 -5.66 3.93 8.03
N THR A 48 -6.29 2.94 8.62
CA THR A 48 -5.66 1.65 8.93
C THR A 48 -6.38 0.52 8.21
N VAL A 49 -5.64 -0.31 7.51
CA VAL A 49 -6.12 -1.57 6.95
C VAL A 49 -6.25 -2.57 8.11
N PRO A 50 -7.45 -3.09 8.39
CA PRO A 50 -7.62 -4.11 9.40
C PRO A 50 -6.92 -5.41 8.98
N ILE A 51 -6.21 -6.02 9.90
CA ILE A 51 -5.54 -7.31 9.69
C ILE A 51 -6.03 -8.32 10.73
N LYS A 52 -6.09 -9.59 10.34
CA LYS A 52 -6.37 -10.67 11.29
C LYS A 52 -5.20 -10.80 12.25
N LYS A 53 -5.49 -11.02 13.53
CA LYS A 53 -4.45 -11.24 14.55
C LYS A 53 -3.68 -12.50 14.21
N GLN A 54 -2.39 -12.38 14.02
CA GLN A 54 -1.45 -13.46 13.71
C GLN A 54 -0.13 -13.17 14.42
N ASP A 55 0.51 -14.22 14.94
CA ASP A 55 1.79 -14.07 15.64
C ASP A 55 2.95 -14.28 14.66
N LYS A 56 3.89 -13.32 14.65
CA LYS A 56 5.20 -13.42 13.99
C LYS A 56 5.16 -13.89 12.52
N VAL A 57 4.17 -13.45 11.76
CA VAL A 57 4.07 -13.73 10.31
C VAL A 57 4.78 -12.67 9.49
N ASN A 58 5.20 -13.02 8.28
CA ASN A 58 5.75 -12.09 7.31
C ASN A 58 4.66 -11.18 6.72
N ILE A 59 5.05 -10.06 6.12
CA ILE A 59 4.10 -9.12 5.50
C ILE A 59 3.28 -9.82 4.42
N SER A 60 3.90 -10.70 3.61
CA SER A 60 3.24 -11.52 2.59
C SER A 60 2.26 -12.58 3.13
N GLN A 61 2.32 -12.86 4.42
CA GLN A 61 1.43 -13.80 5.11
C GLN A 61 0.39 -13.09 5.98
N THR A 62 0.50 -11.75 6.12
CA THR A 62 -0.42 -10.96 6.94
C THR A 62 -1.77 -10.84 6.25
N THR A 63 -2.77 -11.54 6.77
CA THR A 63 -4.12 -11.61 6.19
C THR A 63 -4.92 -10.34 6.50
N ILE A 64 -5.56 -9.78 5.47
CA ILE A 64 -6.46 -8.62 5.61
C ILE A 64 -7.81 -9.08 6.16
N ASP A 65 -8.36 -8.30 7.09
CA ASP A 65 -9.71 -8.52 7.63
C ASP A 65 -10.75 -7.67 6.87
N TYR A 66 -11.58 -8.33 6.09
CA TYR A 66 -12.68 -7.72 5.34
C TYR A 66 -14.04 -7.80 6.05
N SER A 67 -14.09 -8.17 7.33
CA SER A 67 -15.33 -8.19 8.12
C SER A 67 -15.96 -6.79 8.27
N GLN A 68 -15.15 -5.74 8.13
CA GLN A 68 -15.59 -4.35 8.13
C GLN A 68 -15.43 -3.71 6.75
N SER A 69 -16.30 -2.76 6.41
CA SER A 69 -16.25 -2.01 5.14
C SER A 69 -15.17 -0.91 5.17
N TRP A 70 -13.92 -1.27 5.51
CA TRP A 70 -12.84 -0.31 5.67
C TRP A 70 -12.45 0.39 4.36
N GLN A 71 -12.51 -0.30 3.22
CA GLN A 71 -12.23 0.27 1.91
C GLN A 71 -13.16 1.44 1.59
N ALA A 72 -14.47 1.25 1.79
CA ALA A 72 -15.45 2.30 1.58
C ALA A 72 -15.26 3.50 2.53
N LYS A 73 -14.86 3.24 3.79
CA LYS A 73 -14.54 4.30 4.77
C LYS A 73 -13.30 5.09 4.33
N HIS A 74 -12.25 4.42 3.87
CA HIS A 74 -11.03 5.07 3.38
C HIS A 74 -11.31 5.91 2.15
N LEU A 75 -12.04 5.38 1.16
CA LEU A 75 -12.41 6.11 -0.05
C LEU A 75 -13.21 7.38 0.27
N LYS A 76 -14.21 7.28 1.16
CA LYS A 76 -14.97 8.46 1.65
C LYS A 76 -14.06 9.49 2.32
N SER A 77 -13.09 9.05 3.11
CA SER A 77 -12.14 9.94 3.78
C SER A 77 -11.26 10.68 2.76
N PHE A 78 -10.71 9.98 1.77
CA PHE A 78 -9.96 10.61 0.68
C PHE A 78 -10.83 11.62 -0.09
N ALA A 79 -12.03 11.22 -0.50
CA ALA A 79 -12.94 12.09 -1.24
C ALA A 79 -13.31 13.36 -0.45
N HIS A 80 -13.51 13.24 0.85
CA HIS A 80 -13.91 14.34 1.72
C HIS A 80 -12.73 15.29 2.02
N PHE A 81 -11.61 14.77 2.52
CA PHE A 81 -10.52 15.62 3.01
C PHE A 81 -9.68 16.23 1.89
N TYR A 82 -9.67 15.62 0.71
CA TYR A 82 -8.99 16.14 -0.48
C TYR A 82 -9.95 16.73 -1.53
N ALA A 83 -11.17 17.10 -1.13
CA ALA A 83 -12.19 17.62 -2.05
C ALA A 83 -11.75 18.81 -2.90
N LYS A 84 -10.81 19.63 -2.41
CA LYS A 84 -10.27 20.81 -3.09
C LYS A 84 -8.87 20.57 -3.69
N ALA A 85 -8.34 19.35 -3.66
CA ALA A 85 -7.01 19.06 -4.20
C ALA A 85 -7.05 19.06 -5.75
N PRO A 86 -6.03 19.64 -6.42
CA PRO A 86 -6.01 19.76 -7.89
C PRO A 86 -6.16 18.42 -8.63
N PHE A 87 -5.51 17.36 -8.15
CA PHE A 87 -5.51 16.02 -8.77
C PHE A 87 -6.39 15.02 -8.02
N ARG A 88 -7.47 15.51 -7.40
CA ARG A 88 -8.38 14.70 -6.60
C ARG A 88 -8.97 13.52 -7.37
N GLU A 89 -9.46 13.77 -8.57
CA GLU A 89 -10.14 12.74 -9.39
C GLU A 89 -9.16 11.61 -9.77
N ASP A 90 -7.96 11.95 -10.20
CA ASP A 90 -6.92 10.97 -10.53
C ASP A 90 -6.54 10.13 -9.30
N ALA A 91 -6.36 10.79 -8.15
CA ALA A 91 -6.03 10.10 -6.90
C ALA A 91 -7.15 9.16 -6.45
N LEU A 92 -8.41 9.59 -6.54
CA LEU A 92 -9.56 8.75 -6.21
C LEU A 92 -9.68 7.56 -7.15
N GLN A 93 -9.47 7.76 -8.45
CA GLN A 93 -9.49 6.68 -9.43
C GLN A 93 -8.42 5.63 -9.12
N ILE A 94 -7.21 6.05 -8.76
CA ILE A 94 -6.14 5.12 -8.32
C ILE A 94 -6.57 4.31 -7.11
N VAL A 95 -7.15 4.97 -6.09
CA VAL A 95 -7.61 4.28 -4.87
C VAL A 95 -8.74 3.30 -5.18
N GLU A 96 -9.70 3.68 -6.01
CA GLU A 96 -10.80 2.82 -6.44
C GLU A 96 -10.30 1.59 -7.20
N ASP A 97 -9.36 1.77 -8.12
CA ASP A 97 -8.76 0.68 -8.89
C ASP A 97 -8.00 -0.30 -7.98
N VAL A 98 -7.26 0.21 -6.99
CA VAL A 98 -6.59 -0.61 -5.98
C VAL A 98 -7.61 -1.39 -5.15
N PHE A 99 -8.72 -0.77 -4.75
CA PHE A 99 -9.73 -1.40 -3.89
C PHE A 99 -10.72 -2.31 -4.63
N ARG A 100 -10.74 -2.29 -5.95
CA ARG A 100 -11.58 -3.17 -6.77
C ARG A 100 -11.31 -4.65 -6.48
N PHE A 101 -10.07 -4.97 -6.12
CA PHE A 101 -9.66 -6.31 -5.77
C PHE A 101 -9.60 -6.47 -4.24
N LYS A 102 -9.97 -7.67 -3.79
CA LYS A 102 -9.82 -8.08 -2.39
C LYS A 102 -8.58 -8.96 -2.27
N ASP A 103 -7.42 -8.32 -2.11
CA ASP A 103 -6.19 -9.06 -1.88
C ASP A 103 -6.28 -9.84 -0.56
N ALA A 104 -5.79 -11.08 -0.55
CA ALA A 104 -5.82 -11.92 0.64
C ALA A 104 -4.83 -11.42 1.71
N ASP A 105 -3.68 -10.90 1.28
CA ASP A 105 -2.57 -10.47 2.12
C ASP A 105 -2.23 -8.99 1.95
N LEU A 106 -1.59 -8.45 2.98
CA LEU A 106 -1.24 -7.04 3.06
C LEU A 106 -0.13 -6.63 2.08
N ALA A 107 0.80 -7.55 1.75
CA ALA A 107 1.86 -7.26 0.79
C ALA A 107 1.28 -7.04 -0.59
N SER A 108 0.37 -7.89 -1.04
CA SER A 108 -0.28 -7.79 -2.35
C SER A 108 -1.05 -6.48 -2.50
N LEU A 109 -1.82 -6.07 -1.48
CA LEU A 109 -2.50 -4.77 -1.47
C LEU A 109 -1.50 -3.60 -1.58
N ASN A 110 -0.44 -3.63 -0.78
CA ASN A 110 0.56 -2.56 -0.75
C ASN A 110 1.35 -2.46 -2.08
N ILE A 111 1.74 -3.59 -2.65
CA ILE A 111 2.45 -3.65 -3.94
C ILE A 111 1.54 -3.08 -5.04
N ARG A 112 0.28 -3.51 -5.09
CA ARG A 112 -0.71 -2.97 -6.03
C ARG A 112 -0.85 -1.46 -5.90
N ALA A 113 -0.91 -0.93 -4.68
CA ALA A 113 -1.02 0.52 -4.45
C ALA A 113 0.23 1.27 -4.95
N VAL A 114 1.43 0.75 -4.69
CA VAL A 114 2.69 1.32 -5.18
C VAL A 114 2.72 1.30 -6.71
N GLU A 115 2.43 0.15 -7.32
CA GLU A 115 2.48 -0.03 -8.77
C GLU A 115 1.44 0.83 -9.51
N ALA A 116 0.24 1.01 -8.94
CA ALA A 116 -0.79 1.89 -9.50
C ALA A 116 -0.33 3.35 -9.54
N VAL A 117 0.28 3.84 -8.46
CA VAL A 117 0.85 5.21 -8.42
C VAL A 117 2.08 5.33 -9.32
N ALA A 118 2.96 4.33 -9.33
CA ALA A 118 4.13 4.31 -10.23
C ALA A 118 3.70 4.37 -11.71
N LYS A 119 2.66 3.65 -12.08
CA LYS A 119 2.06 3.69 -13.41
C LYS A 119 1.52 5.09 -13.75
N TYR A 120 0.84 5.74 -12.82
CA TYR A 120 0.36 7.11 -13.00
C TYR A 120 1.50 8.09 -13.30
N PHE A 121 2.63 7.95 -12.62
CA PHE A 121 3.84 8.73 -12.89
C PHE A 121 4.68 8.23 -14.07
N SER A 122 4.21 7.24 -14.84
CA SER A 122 4.93 6.65 -15.97
C SER A 122 6.29 6.05 -15.59
N ILE A 123 6.46 5.59 -14.35
CA ILE A 123 7.66 4.91 -13.88
C ILE A 123 7.68 3.49 -14.48
N LYS A 124 8.76 3.17 -15.21
CA LYS A 124 8.92 1.89 -15.94
C LYS A 124 9.91 0.94 -15.29
N THR A 125 10.42 1.28 -14.11
CA THR A 125 11.37 0.45 -13.37
C THR A 125 10.80 -0.93 -13.14
N LYS A 126 11.57 -1.97 -13.46
CA LYS A 126 11.18 -3.35 -13.21
C LYS A 126 11.00 -3.59 -11.71
N THR A 127 9.87 -4.17 -11.32
CA THR A 127 9.58 -4.52 -9.93
C THR A 127 9.65 -6.03 -9.71
N LEU A 128 10.12 -6.45 -8.54
CA LEU A 128 10.18 -7.85 -8.09
C LEU A 128 9.71 -7.92 -6.64
N ARG A 129 9.34 -9.13 -6.20
CA ARG A 129 9.07 -9.42 -4.77
C ARG A 129 10.25 -10.20 -4.19
N SER A 130 10.73 -9.84 -3.00
CA SER A 130 11.80 -10.58 -2.33
C SER A 130 11.41 -12.03 -2.04
N SER A 131 10.14 -12.28 -1.67
CA SER A 131 9.61 -13.64 -1.49
C SER A 131 9.74 -14.52 -2.73
N SER A 132 9.67 -13.95 -3.93
CA SER A 132 9.87 -14.69 -5.19
C SER A 132 11.34 -14.99 -5.47
N LEU A 133 12.26 -14.12 -5.02
CA LEU A 133 13.68 -14.30 -5.19
C LEU A 133 14.24 -15.38 -4.24
N ALA A 134 13.75 -15.43 -3.01
CA ALA A 134 14.12 -16.46 -2.04
C ALA A 134 13.81 -17.87 -2.53
N ALA A 135 12.69 -18.05 -3.26
CA ALA A 135 12.33 -19.33 -3.86
C ALA A 135 13.29 -19.78 -4.98
N LEU A 136 13.97 -18.84 -5.65
CA LEU A 136 14.96 -19.15 -6.70
C LEU A 136 16.34 -19.49 -6.16
N GLY A 137 16.66 -19.09 -4.94
CA GLY A 137 17.96 -19.34 -4.28
C GLY A 137 17.99 -20.60 -3.42
N ALA A 138 16.88 -21.33 -3.30
CA ALA A 138 16.76 -22.53 -2.47
C ALA A 138 16.91 -23.85 -3.25
N SER A 139 17.45 -23.81 -4.46
CA SER A 139 17.73 -24.98 -5.33
C SER A 139 19.21 -25.35 -5.37
#